data_82a78ee4fd9d732c4685e4533a098dde
#
_entry.id   82a78ee4fd9d732c4685e4533a098dde
#
_cell.length_a   1.000
_cell.length_b   1.000
_cell.length_c   1.000
_cell.angle_alpha   90.00
_cell.angle_beta   90.00
_cell.angle_gamma   90.00
#
_symmetry.space_group_name_H-M   'P 1'
#
loop_
_entity.id
_entity.type
_entity.pdbx_description
1 polymer ?
#
loop_
_entity_poly.entity_id
_entity_poly.type
_entity_poly.pdbx_seq_one_letter_code
_entity_poly.pdbx_strand_id
1 'polypeptide(L)'
;LIVYKINNVNTINITFVIMEDYISERVRLVMEELGLSASAFADSIDVQRSSISHIMSGRNKPSLEFIQKILQKYPQFNPGWLLTGQGN
;
A
#
# COMPACT_ATOMS: atom_id res chain seq x y z
N LEU A 1 -11.94 6.76 4.63
CA LEU A 1 -12.00 7.13 4.54
C LEU A 1 -11.92 8.13 4.92
N ILE A 2 -11.82 8.34 5.05
CA ILE A 2 -11.37 9.04 5.28
C ILE A 2 -11.78 10.24 5.41
N VAL A 3 -11.64 10.73 5.76
CA VAL A 3 -11.74 11.84 5.97
C VAL A 3 -12.65 12.53 5.68
N TYR A 4 -12.96 12.29 5.13
CA TYR A 4 -13.59 13.03 4.61
C TYR A 4 -14.73 13.33 5.04
N LYS A 5 -14.93 13.12 5.61
CA LYS A 5 -15.91 13.40 6.05
C LYS A 5 -16.29 14.58 6.16
N ILE A 6 -15.97 15.04 5.74
CA ILE A 6 -16.12 16.27 5.91
C ILE A 6 -17.24 16.71 5.40
N ASN A 7 -17.96 16.49 5.24
CA ASN A 7 -19.02 17.03 4.94
C ASN A 7 -19.31 17.70 3.78
N ASN A 8 -18.66 17.84 2.89
CA ASN A 8 -19.19 18.45 1.71
C ASN A 8 -18.88 17.56 0.56
N VAL A 9 -19.45 17.86 -0.56
CA VAL A 9 -19.35 17.06 -1.75
C VAL A 9 -17.94 16.92 -2.24
N ASN A 10 -17.21 18.01 -2.17
CA ASN A 10 -15.83 17.99 -2.64
C ASN A 10 -14.99 17.01 -1.84
N THR A 11 -15.23 16.99 -0.56
CA THR A 11 -14.49 16.07 0.29
C THR A 11 -14.81 14.65 -0.06
N ILE A 12 -16.06 14.37 -0.36
CA ILE A 12 -16.43 13.03 -0.75
C ILE A 12 -15.72 12.62 -2.03
N ASN A 13 -15.63 13.54 -2.98
CA ASN A 13 -14.95 13.25 -4.23
C ASN A 13 -13.47 12.98 -4.00
N ILE A 14 -12.84 13.74 -3.14
CA ILE A 14 -11.44 13.54 -2.82
C ILE A 14 -11.24 12.16 -2.18
N THR A 15 -12.13 11.79 -1.29
CA THR A 15 -12.04 10.48 -0.64
C THR A 15 -12.08 9.37 -1.67
N PHE A 16 -12.96 9.50 -2.65
CA PHE A 16 -13.09 8.49 -3.67
C PHE A 16 -11.83 8.37 -4.50
N VAL A 17 -11.24 9.50 -4.87
CA VAL A 17 -10.02 9.49 -5.65
C VAL A 17 -8.88 8.83 -4.86
N ILE A 18 -8.78 9.14 -3.58
CA ILE A 18 -7.74 8.56 -2.74
C ILE A 18 -7.88 7.04 -2.69
N MET A 19 -9.09 6.55 -2.68
CA MET A 19 -9.31 5.11 -2.59
C MET A 19 -8.76 4.36 -3.78
N GLU A 20 -8.60 5.03 -4.91
CA GLU A 20 -8.06 4.36 -6.08
C GLU A 20 -6.60 3.93 -5.90
N ASP A 21 -5.86 4.62 -5.02
CA ASP A 21 -4.47 4.29 -4.81
C ASP A 21 -4.23 3.59 -3.50
N TYR A 22 -5.26 3.01 -3.00
CA TYR A 22 -5.25 2.58 -1.63
C TYR A 22 -4.23 1.48 -1.32
N ILE A 23 -4.06 0.50 -2.20
CA ILE A 23 -3.11 -0.58 -1.95
C ILE A 23 -1.69 -0.04 -1.91
N SER A 24 -1.35 0.87 -2.81
CA SER A 24 -0.02 1.46 -2.81
C SER A 24 0.26 2.19 -1.51
N GLU A 25 -0.74 2.89 -1.00
CA GLU A 25 -0.58 3.60 0.25
C GLU A 25 -0.37 2.63 1.41
N ARG A 26 -1.07 1.52 1.41
CA ARG A 26 -0.89 0.53 2.46
C ARG A 26 0.49 -0.14 2.37
N VAL A 27 0.99 -0.35 1.17
CA VAL A 27 2.36 -0.85 1.01
C VAL A 27 3.35 0.15 1.62
N ARG A 28 3.11 1.44 1.40
CA ARG A 28 3.97 2.45 1.99
C ARG A 28 3.91 2.39 3.52
N LEU A 29 2.72 2.18 4.06
CA LEU A 29 2.57 2.06 5.52
C LEU A 29 3.30 0.83 6.05
N VAL A 30 3.32 -0.26 5.30
CA VAL A 30 4.07 -1.44 5.70
C VAL A 30 5.55 -1.09 5.81
N MET A 31 6.09 -0.39 4.82
CA MET A 31 7.49 0.01 4.88
C MET A 31 7.76 0.90 6.08
N GLU A 32 6.87 1.83 6.36
CA GLU A 32 7.04 2.71 7.51
C GLU A 32 7.00 1.93 8.82
N GLU A 33 6.08 1.02 8.93
CA GLU A 33 5.98 0.21 10.14
C GLU A 33 7.24 -0.61 10.35
N LEU A 34 7.84 -1.11 9.28
CA LEU A 34 9.05 -1.90 9.38
C LEU A 34 10.30 -1.03 9.53
N GLY A 35 10.20 0.26 9.31
CA GLY A 35 11.35 1.15 9.38
C GLY A 35 12.31 0.93 8.24
N LEU A 36 11.83 0.50 7.08
CA LEU A 36 12.69 0.19 5.95
C LEU A 36 12.55 1.22 4.85
N SER A 37 13.66 1.54 4.20
CA SER A 37 13.60 2.32 2.98
C SER A 37 13.01 1.48 1.86
N ALA A 38 12.62 2.13 0.77
CA ALA A 38 12.07 1.41 -0.37
C ALA A 38 13.06 0.37 -0.90
N SER A 39 14.35 0.74 -0.97
CA SER A 39 15.35 -0.19 -1.47
C SER A 39 15.53 -1.39 -0.55
N ALA A 40 15.58 -1.13 0.75
CA ALA A 40 15.74 -2.22 1.71
C ALA A 40 14.52 -3.13 1.70
N PHE A 41 13.34 -2.54 1.57
CA PHE A 41 12.13 -3.33 1.51
C PHE A 41 12.10 -4.22 0.27
N ALA A 42 12.46 -3.65 -0.88
CA ALA A 42 12.50 -4.43 -2.12
C ALA A 42 13.44 -5.61 -1.98
N ASP A 43 14.62 -5.36 -1.42
CA ASP A 43 15.60 -6.43 -1.23
C ASP A 43 15.05 -7.50 -0.29
N SER A 44 14.34 -7.08 0.74
CA SER A 44 13.86 -8.02 1.76
C SER A 44 12.79 -8.98 1.21
N ILE A 45 12.03 -8.55 0.22
CA ILE A 45 11.01 -9.42 -0.36
C ILE A 45 11.41 -9.92 -1.73
N ASP A 46 12.67 -9.69 -2.10
CA ASP A 46 13.23 -10.23 -3.33
C ASP A 46 12.49 -9.75 -4.58
N VAL A 47 12.31 -8.45 -4.67
CA VAL A 47 11.78 -7.82 -5.88
C VAL A 47 12.76 -6.74 -6.31
N GLN A 48 12.66 -6.33 -7.56
CA GLN A 48 13.51 -5.28 -8.07
C GLN A 48 13.15 -3.96 -7.42
N ARG A 49 14.17 -3.16 -7.15
CA ARG A 49 13.94 -1.86 -6.52
C ARG A 49 13.06 -0.96 -7.38
N SER A 50 13.19 -1.07 -8.70
CA SER A 50 12.34 -0.27 -9.59
C SER A 50 10.88 -0.63 -9.46
N SER A 51 10.56 -1.87 -9.09
CA SER A 51 9.17 -2.25 -8.89
C SER A 51 8.53 -1.44 -7.76
N ILE A 52 9.25 -1.29 -6.65
CA ILE A 52 8.73 -0.48 -5.54
C ILE A 52 8.56 0.96 -5.99
N SER A 53 9.55 1.49 -6.69
CA SER A 53 9.48 2.87 -7.15
C SER A 53 8.26 3.11 -8.04
N HIS A 54 7.98 2.19 -8.94
CA HIS A 54 6.83 2.33 -9.84
C HIS A 54 5.51 2.23 -9.08
N ILE A 55 5.46 1.39 -8.07
CA ILE A 55 4.24 1.27 -7.26
C ILE A 55 4.04 2.53 -6.43
N MET A 56 5.10 3.03 -5.82
CA MET A 56 4.99 4.21 -4.97
C MET A 56 4.61 5.45 -5.76
N SER A 57 5.03 5.53 -7.03
CA SER A 57 4.70 6.67 -7.87
C SER A 57 3.33 6.55 -8.53
N GLY A 58 2.65 5.42 -8.32
CA GLY A 58 1.34 5.21 -8.94
C GLY A 58 1.41 4.74 -10.38
N ARG A 59 2.62 4.47 -10.89
CA ARG A 59 2.76 4.03 -12.28
C ARG A 59 2.23 2.62 -12.47
N ASN A 60 2.46 1.76 -11.51
CA ASN A 60 2.01 0.37 -11.55
C ASN A 60 1.22 0.04 -10.30
N LYS A 61 0.25 -0.85 -10.44
CA LYS A 61 -0.44 -1.38 -9.27
C LYS A 61 0.32 -2.63 -8.81
N PRO A 62 0.33 -2.89 -7.50
CA PRO A 62 0.97 -4.09 -7.00
C PRO A 62 0.30 -5.34 -7.58
N SER A 63 1.12 -6.28 -8.02
CA SER A 63 0.59 -7.55 -8.51
C SER A 63 0.28 -8.45 -7.31
N LEU A 64 -0.49 -9.50 -7.57
CA LEU A 64 -0.78 -10.47 -6.52
C LEU A 64 0.52 -11.11 -6.02
N GLU A 65 1.43 -11.41 -6.93
CA GLU A 65 2.70 -12.01 -6.53
C GLU A 65 3.48 -11.08 -5.59
N PHE A 66 3.47 -9.79 -5.89
CA PHE A 66 4.13 -8.80 -5.04
C PHE A 66 3.53 -8.83 -3.64
N ILE A 67 2.21 -8.83 -3.55
CA ILE A 67 1.53 -8.86 -2.26
C ILE A 67 1.85 -10.15 -1.52
N GLN A 68 1.87 -11.28 -2.23
CA GLN A 68 2.20 -12.55 -1.60
C GLN A 68 3.59 -12.55 -1.01
N LYS A 69 4.55 -11.93 -1.71
CA LYS A 69 5.91 -11.85 -1.19
C LYS A 69 5.98 -11.06 0.10
N ILE A 70 5.21 -9.98 0.18
CA ILE A 70 5.14 -9.20 1.42
C ILE A 70 4.61 -10.08 2.55
N LEU A 71 3.50 -10.76 2.31
CA LEU A 71 2.85 -11.52 3.37
C LEU A 71 3.65 -12.75 3.79
N GLN A 72 4.41 -13.32 2.86
CA GLN A 72 5.26 -14.45 3.20
C GLN A 72 6.44 -14.02 4.05
N LYS A 73 7.00 -12.86 3.75
CA LYS A 73 8.15 -12.37 4.51
C LYS A 73 7.72 -11.76 5.84
N TYR A 74 6.57 -11.09 5.85
CA TYR A 74 6.11 -10.34 7.01
C TYR A 74 4.70 -10.80 7.38
N PRO A 75 4.57 -12.00 7.92
CA PRO A 75 3.24 -12.57 8.19
C PRO A 75 2.48 -11.87 9.30
N GLN A 76 3.10 -10.94 10.01
CA GLN A 76 2.40 -10.19 11.04
C GLN A 76 1.38 -9.22 10.46
N PHE A 77 1.48 -8.90 9.16
CA PHE A 77 0.50 -8.01 8.56
C PHE A 77 -0.74 -8.78 8.14
N ASN A 78 -1.89 -8.18 8.36
CA ASN A 78 -3.17 -8.79 8.04
C ASN A 78 -3.42 -8.77 6.53
N PRO A 79 -3.55 -9.93 5.88
CA PRO A 79 -3.77 -9.94 4.43
C PRO A 79 -5.03 -9.19 4.02
N GLY A 80 -6.11 -9.30 4.79
CA GLY A 80 -7.33 -8.58 4.46
C GLY A 80 -7.13 -7.09 4.51
N TRP A 81 -6.40 -6.61 5.52
CA TRP A 81 -6.11 -5.20 5.60
C TRP A 81 -5.26 -4.74 4.42
N LEU A 82 -4.22 -5.49 4.09
CA LEU A 82 -3.32 -5.07 3.02
C LEU A 82 -4.06 -4.98 1.69
N LEU A 83 -4.94 -5.92 1.42
CA LEU A 83 -5.65 -5.98 0.16
C LEU A 83 -6.85 -5.06 0.10
N THR A 84 -7.57 -4.88 1.19
CA THR A 84 -8.83 -4.16 1.16
C THR A 84 -8.92 -2.99 2.12
N GLY A 85 -7.96 -2.86 3.02
CA GLY A 85 -8.00 -1.81 4.01
C GLY A 85 -8.85 -2.12 5.21
N GLN A 86 -9.36 -3.34 5.32
CA GLN A 86 -10.23 -3.70 6.42
C GLN A 86 -9.53 -4.59 7.42
N GLY A 87 -9.87 -4.43 8.67
CA GLY A 87 -9.42 -5.31 9.71
C GLY A 87 -8.06 -5.01 10.26
N ASN A 88 -7.42 -4.09 9.78
CA ASN A 88 -6.10 -3.72 10.19
C ASN A 88 -5.37 -4.80 10.94
#